data_39fdd400796b313a5e5477f257c41d26
#
_entry.id   39fdd400796b313a5e5477f257c41d26
#
_cell.length_a   1.000
_cell.length_b   1.000
_cell.length_c   1.000
_cell.angle_alpha   90.00
_cell.angle_beta   90.00
_cell.angle_gamma   90.00
#
_symmetry.space_group_name_H-M   'P 1'
#
loop_
_entity.id
_entity.type
_entity.pdbx_description
1 polymer ?
#
loop_
_entity_poly.entity_id
_entity_poly.type
_entity_poly.pdbx_seq_one_letter_code
_entity_poly.pdbx_strand_id
1 'polypeptide(L)'
;MALLLIRSRCFTLARILCSLCLCSSALAAAEGGQPGQEVLRLQQQQQRAVQQLQLEQRQRQLQRKGSGAQSSVTPEPVLTAQDVDCWPIQGVRLAGVTLFRPAVLEARIKPIVAPCMGINRINHLLAEITRLYVEAGYIAARPYLSSTPSAGQPLDIRVDEGYVETIELADQSLPLSLRTAFPAMLGAPLNLRDLEQGLDQLNRLRSVDVTADIAPGSVQGASRIILRSSADEPHWGLDLSLDNLGSAATGRDRKVIGLSLDSPLQLNDALNLGFSETLNHGPRFSRSNSLFYSVPYGYWTLSAFASHIEYRAPIKLSTTTLYGSGRTDQLSLRADRVLWRDQGHQLSAHLQLTRKAVDTYLQKARLGIQSPTLTVAEAGFNLFWQDAAVWNLDVTYAQGLSWLGADRDRDRVRSNLPKAQFGAYRANLIQWRNGQLYGQPWQWQSQLTLQYSPDPLPAIEQLLGTDDSAVRGYRDNSASGAIGAVWRNTLYVPLRNDLPIRITPRIGLDNGWVKSGYGAAGQRLSGASAGLNLRWKDLQLDLDYQRHLTIPKGFSQEPHVWLARLSVQI
;
A
#
# COMPACT_ATOMS: atom_id res chain seq x y z
N MET A 1 32.49 26.56 -15.30
CA MET A 1 32.59 25.83 -16.59
C MET A 1 31.70 24.58 -16.66
N ALA A 2 31.09 24.13 -15.57
CA ALA A 2 30.18 22.96 -15.55
C ALA A 2 28.71 23.27 -15.92
N LEU A 3 28.26 24.50 -15.79
CA LEU A 3 26.86 24.91 -16.07
C LEU A 3 26.53 25.13 -17.56
N LEU A 4 27.52 25.30 -18.42
CA LEU A 4 27.34 25.50 -19.88
C LEU A 4 27.23 24.18 -20.67
N LEU A 5 27.70 23.06 -20.13
CA LEU A 5 27.60 21.75 -20.78
C LEU A 5 26.26 21.04 -20.56
N ILE A 6 25.50 21.42 -19.53
CA ILE A 6 24.16 20.89 -19.26
C ILE A 6 23.11 21.49 -20.22
N ARG A 7 23.26 22.77 -20.62
CA ARG A 7 22.34 23.42 -21.56
C ARG A 7 22.39 22.87 -22.98
N SER A 8 23.51 22.37 -23.46
CA SER A 8 23.63 21.89 -24.86
C SER A 8 23.10 20.47 -25.05
N ARG A 9 23.09 19.64 -24.02
CA ARG A 9 22.58 18.25 -24.12
C ARG A 9 21.07 18.12 -23.93
N CYS A 10 20.42 19.04 -23.21
CA CYS A 10 18.95 19.07 -23.09
C CYS A 10 18.24 19.48 -24.39
N PHE A 11 18.87 20.36 -25.20
CA PHE A 11 18.24 20.82 -26.44
C PHE A 11 18.27 19.79 -27.60
N THR A 12 19.25 18.91 -27.64
CA THR A 12 19.32 17.83 -28.66
C THR A 12 18.39 16.67 -28.34
N LEU A 13 18.21 16.31 -27.07
CA LEU A 13 17.24 15.27 -26.66
C LEU A 13 15.78 15.74 -26.84
N ALA A 14 15.47 16.99 -26.58
CA ALA A 14 14.14 17.55 -26.81
C ALA A 14 13.72 17.55 -28.30
N ARG A 15 14.66 17.69 -29.24
CA ARG A 15 14.38 17.64 -30.69
C ARG A 15 14.15 16.22 -31.21
N ILE A 16 14.79 15.21 -30.65
CA ILE A 16 14.58 13.79 -31.03
C ILE A 16 13.24 13.29 -30.48
N LEU A 17 12.84 13.72 -29.27
CA LEU A 17 11.54 13.38 -28.68
C LEU A 17 10.35 14.03 -29.40
N CYS A 18 10.48 15.24 -29.92
CA CYS A 18 9.41 15.90 -30.70
C CYS A 18 9.12 15.20 -32.04
N SER A 19 10.09 14.52 -32.65
CA SER A 19 9.89 13.82 -33.93
C SER A 19 9.21 12.46 -33.80
N LEU A 20 9.24 11.82 -32.63
CA LEU A 20 8.57 10.53 -32.37
C LEU A 20 7.07 10.69 -31.98
N CYS A 21 6.65 11.86 -31.52
CA CYS A 21 5.24 12.15 -31.20
C CYS A 21 4.36 12.55 -32.39
N LEU A 22 4.91 12.76 -33.59
CA LEU A 22 4.19 13.35 -34.72
C LEU A 22 3.59 12.36 -35.74
N CYS A 23 3.67 11.05 -35.51
CA CYS A 23 3.20 10.05 -36.49
C CYS A 23 1.93 9.27 -36.07
N SER A 24 0.95 9.86 -35.42
CA SER A 24 -0.34 9.18 -35.24
C SER A 24 -1.56 10.11 -35.28
N SER A 25 -1.66 10.92 -36.34
CA SER A 25 -2.89 11.64 -36.67
C SER A 25 -3.52 11.09 -37.95
N ALA A 26 -4.24 9.96 -37.85
CA ALA A 26 -5.18 9.55 -38.88
C ALA A 26 -6.34 8.74 -38.27
N LEU A 27 -7.55 9.22 -38.55
CA LEU A 27 -8.88 8.67 -38.34
C LEU A 27 -9.36 8.49 -36.88
N ALA A 28 -9.89 9.55 -36.31
CA ALA A 28 -10.79 9.49 -35.17
C ALA A 28 -12.24 9.28 -35.68
N ALA A 29 -12.74 8.06 -35.56
CA ALA A 29 -14.17 7.82 -35.56
C ALA A 29 -14.77 8.43 -34.29
N ALA A 30 -15.86 9.13 -34.40
CA ALA A 30 -16.51 9.90 -33.34
C ALA A 30 -17.19 8.96 -32.35
N GLU A 31 -16.72 8.90 -31.10
CA GLU A 31 -17.46 8.30 -29.99
C GLU A 31 -17.36 9.21 -28.78
N GLY A 32 -18.52 9.80 -28.44
CA GLY A 32 -18.67 10.59 -27.22
C GLY A 32 -18.89 9.66 -26.04
N GLY A 33 -17.87 9.47 -25.19
CA GLY A 33 -18.03 8.83 -23.89
C GLY A 33 -19.09 9.57 -23.04
N GLN A 34 -19.91 8.82 -22.28
CA GLN A 34 -20.90 9.42 -21.39
C GLN A 34 -20.18 10.25 -20.30
N PRO A 35 -20.61 11.50 -20.02
CA PRO A 35 -19.94 12.40 -19.07
C PRO A 35 -19.66 11.77 -17.68
N GLY A 36 -20.59 10.96 -17.15
CA GLY A 36 -20.43 10.30 -15.85
C GLY A 36 -19.34 9.23 -15.82
N GLN A 37 -19.00 8.63 -16.96
CA GLN A 37 -17.94 7.61 -17.06
C GLN A 37 -16.55 8.25 -17.03
N GLU A 38 -16.39 9.46 -17.59
CA GLU A 38 -15.12 10.19 -17.55
C GLU A 38 -14.79 10.62 -16.10
N VAL A 39 -15.79 11.07 -15.33
CA VAL A 39 -15.63 11.35 -13.89
C VAL A 39 -15.12 10.12 -13.14
N LEU A 40 -15.78 8.98 -13.34
CA LEU A 40 -15.41 7.72 -12.70
C LEU A 40 -13.96 7.34 -13.03
N ARG A 41 -13.57 7.42 -14.29
CA ARG A 41 -12.24 7.09 -14.77
C ARG A 41 -11.17 7.96 -14.11
N LEU A 42 -11.33 9.27 -14.15
CA LEU A 42 -10.38 10.24 -13.58
C LEU A 42 -10.24 10.07 -12.06
N GLN A 43 -11.35 9.85 -11.37
CA GLN A 43 -11.34 9.64 -9.92
C GLN A 43 -10.67 8.32 -9.55
N GLN A 44 -10.96 7.23 -10.27
CA GLN A 44 -10.30 5.97 -10.00
C GLN A 44 -8.80 6.03 -10.28
N GLN A 45 -8.36 6.78 -11.29
CA GLN A 45 -6.93 7.01 -11.52
C GLN A 45 -6.28 7.69 -10.32
N GLN A 46 -6.91 8.69 -9.70
CA GLN A 46 -6.39 9.34 -8.50
C GLN A 46 -6.41 8.43 -7.27
N GLN A 47 -7.50 7.71 -7.02
CA GLN A 47 -7.59 6.78 -5.90
C GLN A 47 -6.50 5.70 -5.99
N ARG A 48 -6.20 5.22 -7.20
CA ARG A 48 -5.13 4.25 -7.42
C ARG A 48 -3.75 4.82 -7.23
N ALA A 49 -3.51 6.07 -7.59
CA ALA A 49 -2.24 6.73 -7.29
C ALA A 49 -1.97 6.72 -5.77
N VAL A 50 -2.98 7.04 -4.96
CA VAL A 50 -2.88 6.97 -3.49
C VAL A 50 -2.67 5.53 -3.00
N GLN A 51 -3.43 4.56 -3.54
CA GLN A 51 -3.24 3.15 -3.20
C GLN A 51 -1.84 2.65 -3.56
N GLN A 52 -1.32 3.05 -4.72
CA GLN A 52 0.05 2.72 -5.13
C GLN A 52 1.08 3.30 -4.16
N LEU A 53 0.95 4.58 -3.76
CA LEU A 53 1.82 5.18 -2.74
C LEU A 53 1.80 4.40 -1.42
N GLN A 54 0.61 4.01 -0.96
CA GLN A 54 0.47 3.20 0.25
C GLN A 54 1.09 1.80 0.11
N LEU A 55 0.90 1.17 -1.04
CA LEU A 55 1.49 -0.14 -1.34
C LEU A 55 3.02 -0.06 -1.46
N GLU A 56 3.55 0.95 -2.12
CA GLU A 56 5.00 1.18 -2.23
C GLU A 56 5.63 1.45 -0.86
N GLN A 57 4.97 2.24 0.00
CA GLN A 57 5.42 2.43 1.38
C GLN A 57 5.49 1.10 2.13
N ARG A 58 4.47 0.24 2.01
CA ARG A 58 4.46 -1.09 2.61
C ARG A 58 5.51 -2.03 2.00
N GLN A 59 5.66 -2.03 0.68
CA GLN A 59 6.69 -2.85 0.02
C GLN A 59 8.11 -2.48 0.48
N ARG A 60 8.40 -1.18 0.63
CA ARG A 60 9.70 -0.72 1.17
C ARG A 60 9.94 -1.22 2.59
N GLN A 61 8.94 -1.15 3.45
CA GLN A 61 9.01 -1.70 4.82
C GLN A 61 9.35 -3.19 4.82
N LEU A 62 8.90 -3.95 3.83
CA LEU A 62 9.04 -5.40 3.74
C LEU A 62 10.35 -5.86 3.09
N GLN A 63 10.82 -5.17 2.06
CA GLN A 63 12.10 -5.47 1.42
C GLN A 63 13.26 -5.32 2.42
N ARG A 64 13.11 -4.43 3.40
CA ARG A 64 14.08 -4.18 4.47
C ARG A 64 14.05 -5.24 5.58
N LYS A 65 12.92 -5.91 5.82
CA LYS A 65 12.83 -7.03 6.78
C LYS A 65 13.73 -8.22 6.42
N GLY A 66 14.09 -8.41 5.16
CA GLY A 66 15.00 -9.46 4.71
C GLY A 66 16.48 -9.23 5.08
N SER A 67 16.86 -8.01 5.47
CA SER A 67 18.24 -7.63 5.79
C SER A 67 18.47 -7.28 7.27
N GLY A 68 17.42 -7.23 8.11
CA GLY A 68 17.52 -6.85 9.52
C GLY A 68 17.25 -7.99 10.48
N ALA A 69 18.20 -8.22 11.38
CA ALA A 69 18.13 -9.10 12.55
C ALA A 69 17.73 -10.56 12.28
N GLN A 70 18.61 -11.30 11.64
CA GLN A 70 18.74 -12.72 12.01
C GLN A 70 19.16 -12.73 13.49
N SER A 71 18.17 -12.73 14.39
CA SER A 71 18.39 -13.11 15.75
C SER A 71 18.93 -14.53 15.70
N SER A 72 20.22 -14.70 15.93
CA SER A 72 20.83 -16.01 16.07
C SER A 72 20.10 -16.69 17.22
N VAL A 73 19.17 -17.54 16.85
CA VAL A 73 18.50 -18.44 17.80
C VAL A 73 19.59 -19.16 18.57
N THR A 74 19.59 -18.96 19.85
CA THR A 74 20.43 -19.67 20.79
C THR A 74 20.42 -21.17 20.45
N PRO A 75 21.58 -21.84 20.35
CA PRO A 75 21.61 -23.25 20.03
C PRO A 75 20.74 -24.04 21.01
N GLU A 76 19.92 -24.92 20.46
CA GLU A 76 19.16 -25.90 21.26
C GLU A 76 20.10 -26.58 22.26
N PRO A 77 19.81 -26.53 23.56
CA PRO A 77 20.63 -27.29 24.51
C PRO A 77 20.47 -28.76 24.15
N VAL A 78 21.54 -29.34 23.64
CA VAL A 78 21.61 -30.78 23.40
C VAL A 78 21.47 -31.45 24.77
N LEU A 79 20.36 -32.14 24.99
CA LEU A 79 20.15 -33.00 26.18
C LEU A 79 21.10 -34.22 26.08
N THR A 80 22.37 -33.98 26.29
CA THR A 80 23.38 -35.04 26.38
C THR A 80 23.80 -35.20 27.83
N ALA A 81 23.46 -36.32 28.37
CA ALA A 81 23.80 -36.96 29.65
C ALA A 81 22.69 -36.89 30.70
N GLN A 82 22.36 -38.02 31.24
CA GLN A 82 21.59 -38.15 32.49
C GLN A 82 22.33 -37.37 33.58
N ASP A 83 21.59 -36.49 34.30
CA ASP A 83 22.12 -35.82 35.47
C ASP A 83 22.54 -36.89 36.49
N VAL A 84 23.83 -37.02 36.73
CA VAL A 84 24.37 -37.99 37.71
C VAL A 84 24.05 -37.53 39.14
N ASP A 85 24.00 -36.18 39.33
CA ASP A 85 23.66 -35.55 40.60
C ASP A 85 22.42 -34.66 40.39
N CYS A 86 21.40 -34.82 41.25
CA CYS A 86 20.21 -33.97 41.22
C CYS A 86 19.78 -33.57 42.65
N TRP A 87 19.14 -32.42 42.76
CA TRP A 87 18.56 -31.91 44.01
C TRP A 87 17.09 -32.31 44.08
N PRO A 88 16.63 -33.01 45.14
CA PRO A 88 15.19 -33.19 45.38
C PRO A 88 14.56 -31.84 45.72
N ILE A 89 13.58 -31.40 44.91
CA ILE A 89 12.92 -30.09 45.05
C ILE A 89 11.44 -30.25 45.38
N GLN A 90 10.84 -29.25 46.08
CA GLN A 90 9.40 -29.17 46.37
C GLN A 90 8.63 -28.28 45.36
N GLY A 91 9.10 -28.21 44.12
CA GLY A 91 8.48 -27.40 43.07
C GLY A 91 9.34 -26.22 42.66
N VAL A 92 8.76 -25.31 41.85
CA VAL A 92 9.43 -24.12 41.32
C VAL A 92 8.67 -22.89 41.78
N ARG A 93 9.39 -21.90 42.31
CA ARG A 93 8.85 -20.56 42.62
C ARG A 93 9.39 -19.56 41.60
N LEU A 94 8.47 -18.84 40.94
CA LEU A 94 8.82 -17.82 39.99
C LEU A 94 8.62 -16.42 40.58
N ALA A 95 9.61 -15.55 40.45
CA ALA A 95 9.58 -14.15 40.86
C ALA A 95 9.92 -13.22 39.70
N GLY A 96 9.42 -11.99 39.70
CA GLY A 96 9.69 -10.99 38.66
C GLY A 96 8.91 -11.20 37.36
N VAL A 97 7.93 -12.09 37.36
CA VAL A 97 7.05 -12.34 36.19
C VAL A 97 5.85 -11.39 36.26
N THR A 98 5.77 -10.44 35.33
CA THR A 98 4.66 -9.46 35.23
C THR A 98 3.95 -9.52 33.90
N LEU A 99 4.61 -10.00 32.83
CA LEU A 99 4.11 -10.00 31.45
C LEU A 99 3.22 -11.21 31.11
N PHE A 100 3.31 -12.28 31.89
CA PHE A 100 2.50 -13.48 31.71
C PHE A 100 1.61 -13.75 32.91
N ARG A 101 0.45 -14.33 32.63
CA ARG A 101 -0.38 -14.92 33.69
C ARG A 101 0.34 -16.13 34.27
N PRO A 102 0.40 -16.30 35.60
CA PRO A 102 1.11 -17.42 36.22
C PRO A 102 0.75 -18.78 35.62
N ALA A 103 -0.55 -19.02 35.37
CA ALA A 103 -1.03 -20.29 34.82
C ALA A 103 -0.44 -20.63 33.43
N VAL A 104 -0.09 -19.62 32.62
CA VAL A 104 0.54 -19.84 31.28
C VAL A 104 1.97 -20.37 31.46
N LEU A 105 2.73 -19.73 32.35
CA LEU A 105 4.09 -20.16 32.65
C LEU A 105 4.10 -21.55 33.32
N GLU A 106 3.26 -21.74 34.32
CA GLU A 106 3.13 -23.03 35.02
C GLU A 106 2.80 -24.17 34.06
N ALA A 107 1.85 -23.98 33.14
CA ALA A 107 1.51 -24.99 32.14
C ALA A 107 2.70 -25.32 31.22
N ARG A 108 3.54 -24.34 30.90
CA ARG A 108 4.69 -24.51 30.03
C ARG A 108 5.86 -25.22 30.72
N ILE A 109 6.11 -24.92 31.99
CA ILE A 109 7.22 -25.51 32.76
C ILE A 109 6.87 -26.84 33.40
N LYS A 110 5.63 -27.14 33.71
CA LYS A 110 5.16 -28.35 34.38
C LYS A 110 5.70 -29.65 33.79
N PRO A 111 5.82 -29.84 32.46
CA PRO A 111 6.38 -31.07 31.89
C PRO A 111 7.87 -31.27 32.16
N ILE A 112 8.61 -30.20 32.52
CA ILE A 112 10.06 -30.19 32.71
C ILE A 112 10.39 -30.39 34.19
N VAL A 113 9.53 -29.91 35.08
CA VAL A 113 9.73 -30.00 36.53
C VAL A 113 9.58 -31.46 37.00
N ALA A 114 10.61 -31.98 37.64
CA ALA A 114 10.62 -33.32 38.22
C ALA A 114 10.97 -33.24 39.71
N PRO A 115 10.65 -34.29 40.50
CA PRO A 115 10.97 -34.32 41.94
C PRO A 115 12.46 -34.19 42.23
N CYS A 116 13.33 -34.57 41.27
CA CYS A 116 14.78 -34.38 41.35
C CYS A 116 15.27 -33.63 40.12
N MET A 117 15.89 -32.46 40.30
CA MET A 117 16.35 -31.55 39.24
C MET A 117 17.87 -31.49 39.25
N GLY A 118 18.48 -32.01 38.19
CA GLY A 118 19.91 -31.85 37.92
C GLY A 118 20.19 -30.60 37.11
N ILE A 119 21.47 -30.29 36.91
CA ILE A 119 21.90 -29.05 36.25
C ILE A 119 21.39 -28.93 34.80
N ASN A 120 21.36 -30.06 34.06
CA ASN A 120 20.91 -30.07 32.69
C ASN A 120 19.39 -29.76 32.60
N ARG A 121 18.61 -30.32 33.51
CA ARG A 121 17.17 -30.10 33.59
C ARG A 121 16.82 -28.69 34.05
N ILE A 122 17.60 -28.12 34.96
CA ILE A 122 17.49 -26.73 35.39
C ILE A 122 17.79 -25.80 34.19
N ASN A 123 18.87 -26.04 33.46
CA ASN A 123 19.21 -25.27 32.27
C ASN A 123 18.12 -25.35 31.18
N HIS A 124 17.55 -26.56 30.98
CA HIS A 124 16.44 -26.75 30.07
C HIS A 124 15.19 -25.95 30.50
N LEU A 125 14.87 -25.91 31.80
CA LEU A 125 13.80 -25.13 32.37
C LEU A 125 14.01 -23.62 32.13
N LEU A 126 15.22 -23.10 32.39
CA LEU A 126 15.57 -21.70 32.13
C LEU A 126 15.47 -21.35 30.62
N ALA A 127 15.97 -22.27 29.78
CA ALA A 127 15.88 -22.10 28.33
C ALA A 127 14.42 -22.07 27.83
N GLU A 128 13.54 -22.90 28.39
CA GLU A 128 12.12 -22.93 28.02
C GLU A 128 11.38 -21.65 28.46
N ILE A 129 11.69 -21.15 29.66
CA ILE A 129 11.18 -19.85 30.11
C ILE A 129 11.66 -18.74 29.15
N THR A 130 12.96 -18.72 28.82
CA THR A 130 13.52 -17.74 27.86
C THR A 130 12.81 -17.85 26.52
N ARG A 131 12.57 -19.05 26.00
CA ARG A 131 11.89 -19.30 24.74
C ARG A 131 10.47 -18.72 24.74
N LEU A 132 9.71 -18.89 25.82
CA LEU A 132 8.38 -18.32 25.96
C LEU A 132 8.40 -16.79 25.83
N TYR A 133 9.34 -16.12 26.50
CA TYR A 133 9.50 -14.67 26.43
C TYR A 133 9.89 -14.21 25.03
N VAL A 134 10.85 -14.89 24.39
CA VAL A 134 11.29 -14.58 23.01
C VAL A 134 10.18 -14.80 21.99
N GLU A 135 9.41 -15.89 22.09
CA GLU A 135 8.24 -16.15 21.25
C GLU A 135 7.19 -15.03 21.37
N ALA A 136 7.05 -14.44 22.56
CA ALA A 136 6.18 -13.29 22.79
C ALA A 136 6.79 -11.94 22.39
N GLY A 137 8.07 -11.92 21.96
CA GLY A 137 8.79 -10.73 21.51
C GLY A 137 9.67 -10.07 22.58
N TYR A 138 9.69 -10.56 23.81
CA TYR A 138 10.48 -10.00 24.92
C TYR A 138 11.92 -10.54 24.93
N ILE A 139 12.74 -10.03 24.04
CA ILE A 139 14.09 -10.55 23.78
C ILE A 139 15.11 -10.20 24.87
N ALA A 140 14.83 -9.23 25.75
CA ALA A 140 15.69 -8.84 26.86
C ALA A 140 15.46 -9.67 28.13
N ALA A 141 14.38 -10.45 28.18
CA ALA A 141 14.04 -11.25 29.37
C ALA A 141 15.07 -12.34 29.65
N ARG A 142 15.50 -12.44 30.91
CA ARG A 142 16.52 -13.41 31.36
C ARG A 142 16.07 -14.05 32.68
N PRO A 143 15.73 -15.36 32.66
CA PRO A 143 15.54 -16.13 33.89
C PRO A 143 16.88 -16.55 34.46
N TYR A 144 17.00 -16.54 35.76
CA TYR A 144 18.18 -17.02 36.49
C TYR A 144 17.78 -17.57 37.87
N LEU A 145 18.64 -18.41 38.43
CA LEU A 145 18.47 -18.92 39.80
C LEU A 145 18.76 -17.81 40.81
N SER A 146 17.83 -17.57 41.73
CA SER A 146 18.01 -16.58 42.81
C SER A 146 18.90 -17.09 43.93
N SER A 147 18.98 -18.43 44.08
CA SER A 147 19.78 -19.11 45.10
C SER A 147 20.30 -20.46 44.58
N THR A 148 21.34 -20.98 45.20
CA THR A 148 21.84 -22.33 44.92
C THR A 148 20.76 -23.38 45.29
N PRO A 149 20.47 -24.34 44.40
CA PRO A 149 19.49 -25.40 44.69
C PRO A 149 19.82 -26.15 45.96
N SER A 150 18.82 -26.36 46.81
CA SER A 150 18.96 -27.06 48.09
C SER A 150 17.91 -28.15 48.22
N ALA A 151 18.30 -29.30 48.72
CA ALA A 151 17.40 -30.44 48.91
C ALA A 151 16.20 -30.08 49.80
N GLY A 152 14.98 -30.45 49.37
CA GLY A 152 13.75 -30.23 50.14
C GLY A 152 13.22 -28.79 50.07
N GLN A 153 13.82 -27.92 49.28
CA GLN A 153 13.35 -26.53 49.06
C GLN A 153 12.80 -26.36 47.64
N PRO A 154 11.91 -25.36 47.39
CA PRO A 154 11.53 -25.01 46.05
C PRO A 154 12.71 -24.39 45.28
N LEU A 155 12.75 -24.62 43.97
CA LEU A 155 13.72 -23.96 43.09
C LEU A 155 13.28 -22.51 42.84
N ASP A 156 14.04 -21.56 43.36
CA ASP A 156 13.74 -20.14 43.21
C ASP A 156 14.32 -19.57 41.91
N ILE A 157 13.47 -19.25 40.96
CA ILE A 157 13.82 -18.64 39.68
C ILE A 157 13.29 -17.21 39.65
N ARG A 158 14.18 -16.28 39.37
CA ARG A 158 13.82 -14.89 39.11
C ARG A 158 13.94 -14.61 37.63
N VAL A 159 12.92 -13.92 37.06
CA VAL A 159 12.95 -13.43 35.68
C VAL A 159 13.19 -11.94 35.72
N ASP A 160 14.26 -11.50 35.08
CA ASP A 160 14.49 -10.09 34.78
C ASP A 160 13.89 -9.85 33.38
N GLU A 161 12.73 -9.19 33.32
CA GLU A 161 11.98 -9.00 32.07
C GLU A 161 12.62 -7.94 31.16
N GLY A 162 13.57 -7.17 31.67
CA GLY A 162 14.27 -6.10 30.97
C GLY A 162 13.36 -4.94 30.58
N TYR A 163 13.94 -3.76 30.36
CA TYR A 163 13.19 -2.57 29.92
C TYR A 163 14.05 -1.66 29.03
N VAL A 164 13.39 -0.74 28.33
CA VAL A 164 14.04 0.27 27.47
C VAL A 164 14.42 1.48 28.32
N GLU A 165 15.71 1.71 28.48
CA GLU A 165 16.24 2.87 29.21
C GLU A 165 16.24 4.12 28.31
N THR A 166 16.82 4.02 27.11
CA THR A 166 16.90 5.11 26.15
C THR A 166 16.64 4.66 24.71
N ILE A 167 16.16 5.56 23.89
CA ILE A 167 16.08 5.42 22.43
C ILE A 167 16.78 6.66 21.86
N GLU A 168 17.83 6.46 21.08
CA GLU A 168 18.71 7.53 20.60
C GLU A 168 18.92 7.43 19.09
N LEU A 169 18.98 8.58 18.42
CA LEU A 169 19.47 8.67 17.05
C LEU A 169 21.00 8.81 17.08
N ALA A 170 21.71 7.97 16.35
CA ALA A 170 23.15 8.09 16.18
C ALA A 170 23.52 9.40 15.48
N ASP A 171 22.69 9.85 14.56
CA ASP A 171 22.76 11.18 13.93
C ASP A 171 21.55 12.01 14.33
N GLN A 172 21.78 13.01 15.17
CA GLN A 172 20.74 13.91 15.68
C GLN A 172 20.29 14.97 14.65
N SER A 173 20.95 15.08 13.50
CA SER A 173 20.57 16.01 12.44
C SER A 173 19.34 15.54 11.64
N LEU A 174 18.97 14.25 11.75
CA LEU A 174 17.81 13.69 11.06
C LEU A 174 16.50 14.26 11.60
N PRO A 175 15.58 14.75 10.74
CA PRO A 175 14.30 15.33 11.15
C PRO A 175 13.28 14.24 11.53
N LEU A 176 13.66 13.34 12.44
CA LEU A 176 12.86 12.20 12.88
C LEU A 176 12.33 12.42 14.31
N SER A 177 11.08 12.08 14.52
CA SER A 177 10.42 12.12 15.83
C SER A 177 10.38 10.73 16.46
N LEU A 178 11.24 10.50 17.45
CA LEU A 178 11.19 9.28 18.25
C LEU A 178 9.90 9.17 19.05
N ARG A 179 9.33 10.30 19.45
CA ARG A 179 8.09 10.36 20.22
C ARG A 179 6.89 9.84 19.45
N THR A 180 6.80 10.09 18.15
CA THR A 180 5.71 9.59 17.32
C THR A 180 5.92 8.15 16.86
N ALA A 181 7.18 7.73 16.69
CA ALA A 181 7.51 6.35 16.32
C ALA A 181 7.37 5.38 17.52
N PHE A 182 7.81 5.79 18.72
CA PHE A 182 7.89 4.95 19.93
C PHE A 182 7.17 5.60 21.13
N PRO A 183 5.86 5.90 21.05
CA PRO A 183 5.18 6.75 22.02
C PRO A 183 5.09 6.18 23.45
N ALA A 184 5.26 4.88 23.64
CA ALA A 184 5.10 4.21 24.94
C ALA A 184 6.23 3.22 25.25
N MET A 185 7.37 3.33 24.59
CA MET A 185 8.42 2.33 24.68
C MET A 185 9.46 2.61 25.80
N LEU A 186 9.69 3.87 26.14
CA LEU A 186 10.61 4.27 27.22
C LEU A 186 10.09 3.80 28.58
N GLY A 187 10.93 3.12 29.35
CA GLY A 187 10.59 2.55 30.65
C GLY A 187 9.71 1.29 30.59
N ALA A 188 9.25 0.90 29.42
CA ALA A 188 8.46 -0.33 29.23
C ALA A 188 9.38 -1.54 28.94
N PRO A 189 8.91 -2.78 29.17
CA PRO A 189 9.62 -3.98 28.76
C PRO A 189 9.98 -3.95 27.27
N LEU A 190 11.22 -4.33 26.94
CA LEU A 190 11.69 -4.35 25.55
C LEU A 190 10.96 -5.43 24.76
N ASN A 191 10.03 -5.03 23.91
CA ASN A 191 9.33 -5.90 22.96
C ASN A 191 9.81 -5.63 21.53
N LEU A 192 10.30 -6.67 20.86
CA LEU A 192 10.80 -6.58 19.48
C LEU A 192 9.72 -6.12 18.50
N ARG A 193 8.45 -6.51 18.72
CA ARG A 193 7.33 -6.10 17.85
C ARG A 193 7.05 -4.61 17.91
N ASP A 194 7.18 -4.01 19.11
CA ASP A 194 7.04 -2.57 19.30
C ASP A 194 8.20 -1.80 18.64
N LEU A 195 9.43 -2.33 18.76
CA LEU A 195 10.61 -1.79 18.08
C LEU A 195 10.45 -1.85 16.57
N GLU A 196 10.08 -3.02 16.03
CA GLU A 196 9.82 -3.18 14.59
C GLU A 196 8.71 -2.25 14.11
N GLN A 197 7.63 -2.05 14.90
CA GLN A 197 6.55 -1.13 14.54
C GLN A 197 7.06 0.30 14.44
N GLY A 198 7.85 0.75 15.39
CA GLY A 198 8.44 2.08 15.35
C GLY A 198 9.40 2.28 14.17
N LEU A 199 10.24 1.28 13.88
CA LEU A 199 11.12 1.27 12.71
C LEU A 199 10.31 1.31 11.41
N ASP A 200 9.22 0.55 11.31
CA ASP A 200 8.34 0.59 10.14
C ASP A 200 7.73 1.98 9.95
N GLN A 201 7.38 2.69 11.03
CA GLN A 201 6.86 4.05 10.95
C GLN A 201 7.91 5.07 10.48
N LEU A 202 9.17 4.92 10.89
CA LEU A 202 10.28 5.75 10.40
C LEU A 202 10.57 5.44 8.92
N ASN A 203 10.68 4.16 8.57
CA ASN A 203 11.02 3.68 7.23
C ASN A 203 9.89 3.83 6.19
N ARG A 204 8.75 4.43 6.54
CA ARG A 204 7.75 4.90 5.58
C ARG A 204 8.27 6.03 4.71
N LEU A 205 9.15 6.86 5.25
CA LEU A 205 9.77 7.98 4.54
C LEU A 205 10.77 7.46 3.50
N ARG A 206 10.87 8.14 2.36
CA ARG A 206 11.78 7.75 1.28
C ARG A 206 13.24 8.09 1.63
N SER A 207 13.41 9.20 2.31
CA SER A 207 14.71 9.81 2.63
C SER A 207 15.46 9.11 3.75
N VAL A 208 14.88 8.10 4.42
CA VAL A 208 15.53 7.42 5.53
C VAL A 208 15.47 5.90 5.39
N ASP A 209 16.52 5.26 5.89
CA ASP A 209 16.63 3.80 6.04
C ASP A 209 17.20 3.49 7.42
N VAL A 210 16.31 3.43 8.41
CA VAL A 210 16.67 3.32 9.83
C VAL A 210 16.72 1.87 10.26
N THR A 211 17.84 1.51 10.88
CA THR A 211 18.04 0.24 11.58
C THR A 211 18.23 0.50 13.07
N ALA A 212 18.03 -0.51 13.91
CA ALA A 212 18.20 -0.42 15.35
C ALA A 212 19.25 -1.41 15.87
N ASP A 213 20.18 -0.89 16.65
CA ASP A 213 21.10 -1.71 17.47
C ASP A 213 20.59 -1.69 18.92
N ILE A 214 20.56 -2.87 19.56
CA ILE A 214 20.19 -3.02 20.95
C ILE A 214 21.47 -3.23 21.75
N ALA A 215 21.76 -2.32 22.67
CA ALA A 215 22.94 -2.35 23.54
C ALA A 215 22.52 -2.46 25.02
N PRO A 216 23.38 -3.01 25.90
CA PRO A 216 23.15 -2.96 27.33
C PRO A 216 22.99 -1.51 27.84
N GLY A 217 22.07 -1.31 28.78
CA GLY A 217 21.88 -0.04 29.46
C GLY A 217 22.88 0.23 30.57
N SER A 218 22.61 1.27 31.37
CA SER A 218 23.47 1.69 32.46
C SER A 218 23.40 0.78 33.68
N VAL A 219 22.29 0.06 33.85
CA VAL A 219 22.07 -0.87 34.95
C VAL A 219 21.59 -2.22 34.43
N GLN A 220 21.67 -3.27 35.28
CA GLN A 220 21.20 -4.60 34.91
C GLN A 220 19.71 -4.58 34.52
N GLY A 221 19.36 -5.28 33.45
CA GLY A 221 18.00 -5.30 32.88
C GLY A 221 17.63 -4.11 32.00
N ALA A 222 18.44 -3.04 32.00
CA ALA A 222 18.23 -1.92 31.12
C ALA A 222 18.78 -2.18 29.69
N SER A 223 18.09 -1.68 28.69
CA SER A 223 18.50 -1.75 27.27
C SER A 223 18.48 -0.36 26.65
N ARG A 224 19.50 -0.05 25.85
CA ARG A 224 19.57 1.15 25.01
C ARG A 224 19.33 0.77 23.56
N ILE A 225 18.49 1.55 22.88
CA ILE A 225 18.22 1.38 21.45
C ILE A 225 18.89 2.52 20.70
N ILE A 226 19.82 2.18 19.82
CA ILE A 226 20.57 3.13 19.00
C ILE A 226 20.09 3.00 17.56
N LEU A 227 19.45 4.04 17.03
CA LEU A 227 18.92 4.09 15.69
C LEU A 227 19.96 4.71 14.74
N ARG A 228 20.26 4.01 13.64
CA ARG A 228 21.17 4.44 12.59
C ARG A 228 20.43 4.55 11.27
N SER A 229 20.63 5.62 10.51
CA SER A 229 20.16 5.75 9.14
C SER A 229 21.32 5.50 8.17
N SER A 230 21.06 4.72 7.14
CA SER A 230 22.02 4.47 6.05
C SER A 230 21.69 5.25 4.77
N ALA A 231 20.50 5.88 4.69
CA ALA A 231 20.10 6.68 3.54
C ALA A 231 20.60 8.12 3.67
N ASP A 232 21.10 8.66 2.56
CA ASP A 232 21.51 10.05 2.38
C ASP A 232 20.73 10.65 1.19
N GLU A 233 19.39 10.46 1.21
CA GLU A 233 18.52 10.98 0.17
C GLU A 233 17.84 12.27 0.62
N PRO A 234 17.53 13.19 -0.32
CA PRO A 234 16.86 14.44 0.03
C PRO A 234 15.45 14.18 0.59
N HIS A 235 15.04 15.00 1.57
CA HIS A 235 13.69 14.94 2.17
C HIS A 235 12.56 15.41 1.25
N TRP A 236 12.87 15.70 0.00
CA TRP A 236 11.91 16.04 -1.04
C TRP A 236 12.18 15.22 -2.29
N GLY A 237 11.17 15.03 -3.11
CA GLY A 237 11.33 14.39 -4.40
C GLY A 237 10.34 14.96 -5.40
N LEU A 238 10.78 15.11 -6.62
CA LEU A 238 10.00 15.62 -7.74
C LEU A 238 9.88 14.56 -8.82
N ASP A 239 8.64 14.18 -9.13
CA ASP A 239 8.29 13.25 -10.19
C ASP A 239 7.67 14.02 -11.37
N LEU A 240 8.30 13.97 -12.53
CA LEU A 240 7.79 14.57 -13.75
C LEU A 240 7.48 13.47 -14.75
N SER A 241 6.29 13.46 -15.34
CA SER A 241 5.99 12.52 -16.41
C SER A 241 5.14 13.11 -17.53
N LEU A 242 5.40 12.60 -18.73
CA LEU A 242 4.58 12.80 -19.92
C LEU A 242 4.05 11.45 -20.36
N ASP A 243 2.76 11.33 -20.55
CA ASP A 243 2.12 10.09 -20.98
C ASP A 243 0.97 10.33 -21.95
N ASN A 244 0.53 9.28 -22.63
CA ASN A 244 -0.66 9.29 -23.46
C ASN A 244 -1.81 8.47 -22.85
N LEU A 245 -1.90 8.39 -21.51
CA LEU A 245 -2.90 7.62 -20.77
C LEU A 245 -4.24 8.36 -20.60
N GLY A 246 -4.40 9.54 -21.15
CA GLY A 246 -5.65 10.26 -21.16
C GLY A 246 -6.71 9.62 -22.08
N SER A 247 -7.95 10.10 -22.01
CA SER A 247 -9.06 9.63 -22.83
C SER A 247 -9.13 10.35 -24.20
N ALA A 248 -9.83 9.76 -25.17
CA ALA A 248 -10.12 10.43 -26.43
C ALA A 248 -11.03 11.65 -26.22
N ALA A 249 -11.88 11.60 -25.20
CA ALA A 249 -12.85 12.65 -24.90
C ALA A 249 -12.19 13.94 -24.38
N THR A 250 -11.25 13.82 -23.44
CA THR A 250 -10.61 14.97 -22.76
C THR A 250 -9.21 15.29 -23.26
N GLY A 251 -8.59 14.36 -23.97
CA GLY A 251 -7.23 14.47 -24.49
C GLY A 251 -6.37 13.30 -24.03
N ARG A 252 -5.57 12.76 -24.94
CA ARG A 252 -4.76 11.57 -24.70
C ARG A 252 -3.47 11.89 -23.99
N ASP A 253 -2.79 12.94 -24.41
CA ASP A 253 -1.47 13.31 -23.91
C ASP A 253 -1.59 14.14 -22.64
N ARG A 254 -0.84 13.77 -21.61
CA ARG A 254 -0.89 14.41 -20.30
C ARG A 254 0.50 14.72 -19.79
N LYS A 255 0.60 15.79 -19.02
CA LYS A 255 1.70 16.05 -18.09
C LYS A 255 1.25 15.73 -16.67
N VAL A 256 2.12 15.12 -15.91
CA VAL A 256 1.90 14.81 -14.50
C VAL A 256 3.11 15.30 -13.71
N ILE A 257 2.85 15.98 -12.62
CA ILE A 257 3.86 16.50 -11.69
C ILE A 257 3.50 15.98 -10.30
N GLY A 258 4.44 15.33 -9.65
CA GLY A 258 4.36 14.88 -8.26
C GLY A 258 5.44 15.56 -7.42
N LEU A 259 5.08 16.08 -6.26
CA LEU A 259 6.01 16.57 -5.25
C LEU A 259 5.78 15.79 -3.97
N SER A 260 6.83 15.21 -3.42
CA SER A 260 6.81 14.50 -2.13
C SER A 260 7.75 15.19 -1.16
N LEU A 261 7.27 15.34 0.09
CA LEU A 261 8.03 15.90 1.20
C LEU A 261 7.99 14.93 2.37
N ASP A 262 9.16 14.55 2.86
CA ASP A 262 9.34 13.66 3.99
C ASP A 262 9.56 14.47 5.26
N SER A 263 8.77 14.21 6.29
CA SER A 263 8.80 14.81 7.63
C SER A 263 8.73 16.35 7.63
N PRO A 264 7.85 17.01 6.83
CA PRO A 264 7.80 18.47 6.78
C PRO A 264 7.46 19.14 8.13
N LEU A 265 6.73 18.45 9.01
CA LEU A 265 6.41 18.92 10.36
C LEU A 265 7.26 18.23 11.45
N GLN A 266 8.29 17.46 11.07
CA GLN A 266 9.14 16.68 11.98
C GLN A 266 8.36 15.69 12.87
N LEU A 267 7.27 15.14 12.31
CA LEU A 267 6.40 14.15 12.96
C LEU A 267 6.49 12.76 12.29
N ASN A 268 7.52 12.51 11.49
CA ASN A 268 7.64 11.36 10.59
C ASN A 268 6.49 11.34 9.57
N ASP A 269 5.93 12.49 9.29
CA ASP A 269 4.82 12.72 8.39
C ASP A 269 5.29 12.74 6.94
N ALA A 270 4.38 12.45 6.02
CA ALA A 270 4.64 12.50 4.58
C ALA A 270 3.56 13.33 3.89
N LEU A 271 3.98 14.28 3.05
CA LEU A 271 3.11 15.08 2.21
C LEU A 271 3.39 14.77 0.74
N ASN A 272 2.35 14.44 -0.02
CA ASN A 272 2.43 14.24 -1.47
C ASN A 272 1.42 15.16 -2.16
N LEU A 273 1.90 15.92 -3.12
CA LEU A 273 1.12 16.80 -3.98
C LEU A 273 1.16 16.25 -5.40
N GLY A 274 0.02 16.17 -6.06
CA GLY A 274 -0.09 15.70 -7.44
C GLY A 274 -0.83 16.71 -8.30
N PHE A 275 -0.31 16.95 -9.50
CA PHE A 275 -0.94 17.73 -10.54
C PHE A 275 -0.92 16.94 -11.85
N SER A 276 -2.04 16.88 -12.55
CA SER A 276 -2.12 16.27 -13.89
C SER A 276 -3.01 17.11 -14.77
N GLU A 277 -2.59 17.31 -16.03
CA GLU A 277 -3.34 18.06 -17.01
C GLU A 277 -3.08 17.49 -18.41
N THR A 278 -4.14 17.48 -19.26
CA THR A 278 -3.99 17.13 -20.67
C THR A 278 -3.29 18.25 -21.44
N LEU A 279 -2.42 17.88 -22.40
CA LEU A 279 -1.61 18.82 -23.18
C LEU A 279 -2.37 19.51 -24.32
N ASN A 280 -3.66 19.26 -24.47
CA ASN A 280 -4.43 19.81 -25.58
C ASN A 280 -4.73 21.32 -25.44
N HIS A 281 -4.50 22.04 -26.51
CA HIS A 281 -4.95 23.41 -26.66
C HIS A 281 -6.29 23.41 -27.39
N GLY A 282 -7.41 23.49 -26.67
CA GLY A 282 -8.73 23.47 -27.28
C GLY A 282 -9.88 23.35 -26.26
N PRO A 283 -11.11 23.17 -26.75
CA PRO A 283 -12.29 23.14 -25.88
C PRO A 283 -12.42 21.84 -25.03
N ARG A 284 -11.52 20.87 -25.20
CA ARG A 284 -11.46 19.63 -24.41
C ARG A 284 -10.24 19.65 -23.50
N PHE A 285 -10.43 19.28 -22.26
CA PHE A 285 -9.34 19.16 -21.28
C PHE A 285 -9.74 18.25 -20.11
N SER A 286 -8.76 17.79 -19.38
CA SER A 286 -8.88 17.24 -18.04
C SER A 286 -7.75 17.79 -17.18
N ARG A 287 -8.08 18.20 -15.96
CA ARG A 287 -7.13 18.71 -14.97
C ARG A 287 -7.45 18.10 -13.62
N SER A 288 -6.43 17.72 -12.88
CA SER A 288 -6.60 17.23 -11.52
C SER A 288 -5.48 17.70 -10.60
N ASN A 289 -5.86 18.05 -9.39
CA ASN A 289 -4.96 18.34 -8.27
C ASN A 289 -5.25 17.36 -7.14
N SER A 290 -4.25 16.93 -6.44
CA SER A 290 -4.40 16.07 -5.27
C SER A 290 -3.39 16.40 -4.19
N LEU A 291 -3.80 16.19 -2.95
CA LEU A 291 -2.98 16.27 -1.76
C LEU A 291 -3.21 15.01 -0.93
N PHE A 292 -2.13 14.35 -0.55
CA PHE A 292 -2.15 13.26 0.41
C PHE A 292 -1.17 13.58 1.55
N TYR A 293 -1.67 13.59 2.77
CA TYR A 293 -0.88 13.80 3.98
C TYR A 293 -1.08 12.62 4.92
N SER A 294 -0.01 12.13 5.54
CA SER A 294 -0.09 11.07 6.52
C SER A 294 0.92 11.25 7.65
N VAL A 295 0.48 10.97 8.88
CA VAL A 295 1.28 11.06 10.10
C VAL A 295 1.13 9.77 10.92
N PRO A 296 2.25 9.16 11.38
CA PRO A 296 2.24 7.99 12.24
C PRO A 296 2.20 8.36 13.72
N TYR A 297 1.64 7.45 14.54
CA TYR A 297 1.75 7.50 15.99
C TYR A 297 1.73 6.07 16.55
N GLY A 298 2.90 5.48 16.78
CA GLY A 298 3.03 4.09 17.21
C GLY A 298 2.33 3.12 16.24
N TYR A 299 1.31 2.44 16.71
CA TYR A 299 0.51 1.51 15.90
C TYR A 299 -0.54 2.17 15.01
N TRP A 300 -0.74 3.48 15.14
CA TRP A 300 -1.69 4.24 14.34
C TRP A 300 -1.01 4.95 13.18
N THR A 301 -1.75 5.10 12.09
CA THR A 301 -1.43 6.02 11.00
C THR A 301 -2.68 6.80 10.65
N LEU A 302 -2.63 8.11 10.76
CA LEU A 302 -3.71 9.01 10.35
C LEU A 302 -3.35 9.57 8.98
N SER A 303 -4.32 9.64 8.08
CA SER A 303 -4.11 10.22 6.76
C SER A 303 -5.31 11.05 6.29
N ALA A 304 -5.02 12.07 5.52
CA ALA A 304 -5.96 12.94 4.85
C ALA A 304 -5.68 12.93 3.34
N PHE A 305 -6.73 12.89 2.55
CA PHE A 305 -6.64 13.01 1.10
C PHE A 305 -7.65 14.05 0.63
N ALA A 306 -7.20 14.99 -0.21
CA ALA A 306 -8.05 15.96 -0.88
C ALA A 306 -7.77 15.90 -2.38
N SER A 307 -8.80 16.01 -3.20
CA SER A 307 -8.64 16.11 -4.65
C SER A 307 -9.68 16.99 -5.29
N HIS A 308 -9.27 17.64 -6.38
CA HIS A 308 -10.10 18.44 -7.26
C HIS A 308 -9.85 18.02 -8.70
N ILE A 309 -10.93 17.67 -9.41
CA ILE A 309 -10.89 17.22 -10.80
C ILE A 309 -11.83 18.10 -11.60
N GLU A 310 -11.36 18.59 -12.74
CA GLU A 310 -12.19 19.28 -13.74
C GLU A 310 -11.96 18.66 -15.12
N TYR A 311 -13.03 18.56 -15.90
CA TYR A 311 -12.92 18.13 -17.28
C TYR A 311 -13.94 18.81 -18.18
N ARG A 312 -13.62 18.85 -19.47
CA ARG A 312 -14.53 19.24 -20.54
C ARG A 312 -14.29 18.35 -21.75
N ALA A 313 -15.36 17.81 -22.32
CA ALA A 313 -15.32 16.88 -23.42
C ALA A 313 -16.38 17.24 -24.48
N PRO A 314 -16.05 17.25 -25.77
CA PRO A 314 -17.04 17.43 -26.85
C PRO A 314 -17.86 16.14 -27.03
N ILE A 315 -19.16 16.28 -27.19
CA ILE A 315 -20.11 15.24 -27.55
C ILE A 315 -20.61 15.55 -28.94
N LYS A 316 -20.10 14.85 -29.94
CA LYS A 316 -20.48 15.05 -31.33
C LYS A 316 -21.83 14.39 -31.61
N LEU A 317 -22.78 15.17 -32.06
CA LEU A 317 -24.04 14.71 -32.64
C LEU A 317 -23.95 14.84 -34.16
N SER A 318 -24.91 14.28 -34.88
CA SER A 318 -24.91 14.31 -36.33
C SER A 318 -24.81 15.70 -36.94
N THR A 319 -25.41 16.71 -36.32
CA THR A 319 -25.51 18.09 -36.85
C THR A 319 -24.82 19.13 -35.95
N THR A 320 -24.46 18.82 -34.73
CA THR A 320 -23.88 19.79 -33.77
C THR A 320 -22.95 19.13 -32.79
N THR A 321 -22.12 19.94 -32.12
CA THR A 321 -21.25 19.48 -31.02
C THR A 321 -21.73 20.14 -29.74
N LEU A 322 -22.11 19.30 -28.76
CA LEU A 322 -22.36 19.71 -27.39
C LEU A 322 -21.10 19.52 -26.54
N TYR A 323 -21.03 20.18 -25.40
CA TYR A 323 -19.93 20.02 -24.47
C TYR A 323 -20.46 19.48 -23.13
N GLY A 324 -19.99 18.30 -22.76
CA GLY A 324 -20.07 17.81 -21.41
C GLY A 324 -18.93 18.39 -20.58
N SER A 325 -19.20 18.78 -19.35
CA SER A 325 -18.18 19.20 -18.39
C SER A 325 -18.52 18.72 -17.00
N GLY A 326 -17.53 18.59 -16.15
CA GLY A 326 -17.75 18.20 -14.76
C GLY A 326 -16.64 18.65 -13.86
N ARG A 327 -17.00 18.70 -12.57
CA ARG A 327 -16.10 18.95 -11.46
C ARG A 327 -16.37 17.94 -10.37
N THR A 328 -15.31 17.45 -9.74
CA THR A 328 -15.40 16.56 -8.59
C THR A 328 -14.45 17.04 -7.51
N ASP A 329 -14.99 17.29 -6.34
CA ASP A 329 -14.26 17.61 -5.12
C ASP A 329 -14.37 16.43 -4.16
N GLN A 330 -13.25 15.95 -3.65
CA GLN A 330 -13.20 14.88 -2.65
C GLN A 330 -12.33 15.28 -1.47
N LEU A 331 -12.80 14.94 -0.26
CA LEU A 331 -12.05 15.01 0.98
C LEU A 331 -12.24 13.71 1.74
N SER A 332 -11.15 13.05 2.13
CA SER A 332 -11.14 11.81 2.89
C SER A 332 -10.26 11.93 4.12
N LEU A 333 -10.74 11.41 5.25
CA LEU A 333 -9.96 11.22 6.47
C LEU A 333 -9.95 9.73 6.79
N ARG A 334 -8.78 9.18 7.09
CA ARG A 334 -8.58 7.76 7.34
C ARG A 334 -7.70 7.55 8.57
N ALA A 335 -8.07 6.58 9.40
CA ALA A 335 -7.29 6.08 10.51
C ALA A 335 -7.02 4.59 10.30
N ASP A 336 -5.78 4.20 10.25
CA ASP A 336 -5.32 2.81 10.19
C ASP A 336 -4.68 2.45 11.54
N ARG A 337 -4.93 1.23 12.02
CA ARG A 337 -4.29 0.68 13.22
C ARG A 337 -3.78 -0.72 12.95
N VAL A 338 -2.51 -0.97 13.23
CA VAL A 338 -1.97 -2.33 13.27
C VAL A 338 -2.51 -3.00 14.52
N LEU A 339 -3.26 -4.09 14.35
CA LEU A 339 -3.89 -4.87 15.43
C LEU A 339 -3.00 -5.99 15.90
N TRP A 340 -2.30 -6.61 14.98
CA TRP A 340 -1.42 -7.74 15.23
C TRP A 340 -0.32 -7.80 14.17
N ARG A 341 0.85 -8.20 14.60
CA ARG A 341 2.01 -8.43 13.72
C ARG A 341 2.91 -9.52 14.26
N ASP A 342 3.56 -10.23 13.36
CA ASP A 342 4.70 -11.10 13.63
C ASP A 342 5.78 -10.91 12.53
N GLN A 343 6.73 -11.83 12.42
CA GLN A 343 7.82 -11.74 11.45
C GLN A 343 7.36 -11.73 9.99
N GLY A 344 6.29 -12.43 9.64
CA GLY A 344 5.80 -12.60 8.28
C GLY A 344 4.40 -12.02 8.02
N HIS A 345 3.66 -11.65 9.06
CA HIS A 345 2.25 -11.28 8.96
C HIS A 345 1.98 -9.94 9.63
N GLN A 346 1.01 -9.21 9.09
CA GLN A 346 0.49 -8.00 9.71
C GLN A 346 -1.00 -7.85 9.41
N LEU A 347 -1.80 -7.77 10.47
CA LEU A 347 -3.23 -7.45 10.39
C LEU A 347 -3.44 -6.01 10.85
N SER A 348 -4.10 -5.22 10.02
CA SER A 348 -4.49 -3.84 10.33
C SER A 348 -5.99 -3.67 10.13
N ALA A 349 -6.63 -2.83 10.92
CA ALA A 349 -7.98 -2.33 10.68
C ALA A 349 -7.93 -0.88 10.24
N HIS A 350 -8.92 -0.45 9.46
CA HIS A 350 -9.05 0.94 9.07
C HIS A 350 -10.49 1.44 9.14
N LEU A 351 -10.61 2.73 9.41
CA LEU A 351 -11.84 3.50 9.31
C LEU A 351 -11.58 4.70 8.41
N GLN A 352 -12.50 5.00 7.49
CA GLN A 352 -12.38 6.13 6.59
C GLN A 352 -13.73 6.84 6.45
N LEU A 353 -13.70 8.15 6.41
CA LEU A 353 -14.84 8.99 6.09
C LEU A 353 -14.48 9.83 4.86
N THR A 354 -15.29 9.73 3.80
CA THR A 354 -15.06 10.43 2.55
C THR A 354 -16.27 11.26 2.18
N ARG A 355 -16.08 12.56 1.91
CA ARG A 355 -17.06 13.42 1.26
C ARG A 355 -16.68 13.60 -0.19
N LYS A 356 -17.64 13.39 -1.11
CA LYS A 356 -17.50 13.55 -2.56
C LYS A 356 -18.62 14.46 -3.08
N ALA A 357 -18.27 15.52 -3.78
CA ALA A 357 -19.23 16.39 -4.46
C ALA A 357 -18.95 16.35 -5.96
N VAL A 358 -19.94 15.95 -6.74
CA VAL A 358 -19.84 15.84 -8.20
C VAL A 358 -20.81 16.83 -8.82
N ASP A 359 -20.33 17.64 -9.75
CA ASP A 359 -21.14 18.48 -10.61
C ASP A 359 -20.90 18.10 -12.07
N THR A 360 -21.94 17.69 -12.76
CA THR A 360 -21.89 17.32 -14.18
C THR A 360 -22.86 18.19 -14.97
N TYR A 361 -22.38 18.73 -16.09
CA TYR A 361 -23.14 19.63 -16.95
C TYR A 361 -23.14 19.11 -18.39
N LEU A 362 -24.26 19.28 -19.06
CA LEU A 362 -24.36 19.23 -20.52
C LEU A 362 -24.61 20.64 -21.01
N GLN A 363 -23.64 21.23 -21.70
CA GLN A 363 -23.60 22.67 -22.00
C GLN A 363 -23.64 23.47 -20.67
N LYS A 364 -24.75 24.19 -20.43
CA LYS A 364 -24.99 24.96 -19.20
C LYS A 364 -25.98 24.29 -18.25
N ALA A 365 -26.59 23.16 -18.65
CA ALA A 365 -27.60 22.46 -17.85
C ALA A 365 -26.92 21.46 -16.89
N ARG A 366 -27.15 21.59 -15.59
CA ARG A 366 -26.69 20.64 -14.58
C ARG A 366 -27.49 19.35 -14.67
N LEU A 367 -26.78 18.21 -14.71
CA LEU A 367 -27.39 16.87 -14.78
C LEU A 367 -27.54 16.32 -13.35
N GLY A 368 -28.70 16.51 -12.72
CA GLY A 368 -28.90 16.21 -11.31
C GLY A 368 -28.58 14.76 -10.90
N ILE A 369 -28.99 13.76 -11.69
CA ILE A 369 -28.72 12.33 -11.41
C ILE A 369 -27.21 12.02 -11.46
N GLN A 370 -26.44 12.75 -12.28
CA GLN A 370 -25.00 12.59 -12.45
C GLN A 370 -24.18 13.56 -11.57
N SER A 371 -24.85 14.29 -10.68
CA SER A 371 -24.24 15.30 -9.81
C SER A 371 -24.51 15.01 -8.32
N PRO A 372 -24.15 13.82 -7.81
CA PRO A 372 -24.40 13.48 -6.42
C PRO A 372 -23.41 14.16 -5.47
N THR A 373 -23.90 14.50 -4.29
CA THR A 373 -23.06 14.78 -3.13
C THR A 373 -23.18 13.60 -2.16
N LEU A 374 -22.07 12.92 -1.89
CA LEU A 374 -22.01 11.70 -1.09
C LEU A 374 -21.13 11.90 0.13
N THR A 375 -21.52 11.28 1.24
CA THR A 375 -20.65 11.03 2.39
C THR A 375 -20.62 9.53 2.62
N VAL A 376 -19.44 8.93 2.54
CA VAL A 376 -19.24 7.48 2.63
C VAL A 376 -18.37 7.17 3.83
N ALA A 377 -18.87 6.35 4.75
CA ALA A 377 -18.07 5.75 5.80
C ALA A 377 -17.61 4.35 5.34
N GLU A 378 -16.33 4.06 5.54
CA GLU A 378 -15.74 2.79 5.20
C GLU A 378 -15.06 2.19 6.44
N ALA A 379 -15.26 0.89 6.66
CA ALA A 379 -14.57 0.13 7.69
C ALA A 379 -14.03 -1.16 7.06
N GLY A 380 -12.79 -1.51 7.39
CA GLY A 380 -12.19 -2.69 6.78
C GLY A 380 -10.97 -3.19 7.51
N PHE A 381 -10.45 -4.30 6.98
CA PHE A 381 -9.24 -4.96 7.44
C PHE A 381 -8.29 -5.14 6.28
N ASN A 382 -7.01 -5.01 6.57
CA ASN A 382 -5.92 -5.32 5.67
C ASN A 382 -5.05 -6.38 6.30
N LEU A 383 -4.90 -7.52 5.61
CA LEU A 383 -4.00 -8.61 5.97
C LEU A 383 -2.86 -8.66 4.97
N PHE A 384 -1.69 -8.45 5.46
CA PHE A 384 -0.44 -8.66 4.75
C PHE A 384 0.23 -9.93 5.26
N TRP A 385 0.76 -10.77 4.34
CA TRP A 385 1.61 -11.91 4.74
C TRP A 385 2.66 -12.21 3.67
N GLN A 386 3.76 -12.73 4.13
CA GLN A 386 4.91 -13.10 3.32
C GLN A 386 5.35 -14.53 3.66
N ASP A 387 5.28 -15.38 2.64
CA ASP A 387 5.81 -16.74 2.63
C ASP A 387 6.63 -16.95 1.35
N ALA A 388 6.32 -17.94 0.52
CA ALA A 388 6.89 -18.12 -0.82
C ALA A 388 6.46 -17.00 -1.81
N ALA A 389 5.47 -16.20 -1.45
CA ALA A 389 5.00 -15.03 -2.17
C ALA A 389 4.63 -13.93 -1.17
N VAL A 390 4.54 -12.69 -1.64
CA VAL A 390 4.03 -11.56 -0.85
C VAL A 390 2.57 -11.34 -1.22
N TRP A 391 1.71 -11.29 -0.20
CA TRP A 391 0.27 -11.14 -0.35
C TRP A 391 -0.23 -9.91 0.41
N ASN A 392 -1.21 -9.25 -0.16
CA ASN A 392 -1.93 -8.17 0.50
C ASN A 392 -3.44 -8.29 0.18
N LEU A 393 -4.23 -8.58 1.21
CA LEU A 393 -5.69 -8.65 1.13
C LEU A 393 -6.28 -7.46 1.88
N ASP A 394 -7.08 -6.67 1.18
CA ASP A 394 -7.89 -5.60 1.77
C ASP A 394 -9.37 -5.93 1.59
N VAL A 395 -10.14 -5.89 2.66
CA VAL A 395 -11.59 -6.11 2.64
C VAL A 395 -12.27 -4.96 3.35
N THR A 396 -13.19 -4.29 2.66
CA THR A 396 -13.83 -3.06 3.12
C THR A 396 -15.34 -3.13 2.94
N TYR A 397 -16.09 -2.71 3.94
CA TYR A 397 -17.49 -2.36 3.83
C TYR A 397 -17.64 -0.85 3.76
N ALA A 398 -18.39 -0.37 2.78
CA ALA A 398 -18.68 1.04 2.54
C ALA A 398 -20.18 1.30 2.71
N GLN A 399 -20.52 2.34 3.46
CA GLN A 399 -21.89 2.78 3.71
C GLN A 399 -22.05 4.26 3.37
N GLY A 400 -22.96 4.57 2.47
CA GLY A 400 -23.39 5.95 2.22
C GLY A 400 -24.20 6.50 3.41
N LEU A 401 -23.84 7.72 3.83
CA LEU A 401 -24.45 8.42 4.96
C LEU A 401 -25.13 9.71 4.50
N SER A 402 -26.12 10.18 5.27
CA SER A 402 -26.80 11.46 5.04
C SER A 402 -26.15 12.63 5.79
N TRP A 403 -24.83 12.57 6.06
CA TRP A 403 -24.08 13.57 6.83
C TRP A 403 -23.37 14.58 5.91
N LEU A 404 -22.87 15.66 6.49
CA LEU A 404 -22.02 16.67 5.83
C LEU A 404 -22.61 17.22 4.52
N GLY A 405 -23.94 17.36 4.44
CA GLY A 405 -24.63 17.86 3.25
C GLY A 405 -24.76 16.86 2.11
N ALA A 406 -24.60 15.55 2.37
CA ALA A 406 -24.87 14.51 1.38
C ALA A 406 -26.34 14.46 0.98
N ASP A 407 -26.57 14.06 -0.27
CA ASP A 407 -27.91 13.80 -0.78
C ASP A 407 -28.61 12.74 0.05
N ARG A 408 -29.95 12.83 0.14
CA ARG A 408 -30.79 11.87 0.85
C ARG A 408 -31.65 11.12 -0.15
N ASP A 409 -31.71 9.81 0.03
CA ASP A 409 -32.65 8.98 -0.71
C ASP A 409 -34.07 9.33 -0.30
N ARG A 410 -34.97 9.44 -1.28
CA ARG A 410 -36.39 9.69 -1.04
C ARG A 410 -37.13 8.36 -1.03
N ASP A 411 -38.00 8.15 -0.07
CA ASP A 411 -38.73 6.88 0.15
C ASP A 411 -39.56 6.38 -1.05
N ARG A 412 -39.73 7.20 -2.08
CA ARG A 412 -40.52 6.87 -3.28
C ARG A 412 -39.72 6.84 -4.59
N VAL A 413 -38.39 6.78 -4.50
CA VAL A 413 -37.57 6.73 -5.73
C VAL A 413 -37.67 5.33 -6.34
N ARG A 414 -37.85 5.28 -7.68
CA ARG A 414 -37.84 4.02 -8.44
C ARG A 414 -36.61 3.20 -8.05
N SER A 415 -36.79 1.90 -7.83
CA SER A 415 -35.76 0.96 -7.35
C SER A 415 -34.47 0.90 -8.17
N ASN A 416 -34.45 1.51 -9.35
CA ASN A 416 -33.32 1.49 -10.30
C ASN A 416 -32.49 2.78 -10.33
N LEU A 417 -32.84 3.82 -9.53
CA LEU A 417 -32.02 5.03 -9.46
C LEU A 417 -30.86 4.84 -8.48
N PRO A 418 -29.70 5.47 -8.75
CA PRO A 418 -28.57 5.42 -7.83
C PRO A 418 -28.95 5.94 -6.45
N LYS A 419 -28.54 5.21 -5.40
CA LYS A 419 -28.77 5.57 -4.00
C LYS A 419 -27.59 6.29 -3.42
N ALA A 420 -27.83 7.34 -2.65
CA ALA A 420 -26.80 8.02 -1.86
C ALA A 420 -26.48 7.25 -0.56
N GLN A 421 -27.49 6.59 0.04
CA GLN A 421 -27.35 5.71 1.21
C GLN A 421 -27.23 4.24 0.81
N PHE A 422 -26.24 3.93 -0.01
CA PHE A 422 -25.94 2.57 -0.46
C PHE A 422 -25.09 1.79 0.54
N GLY A 423 -25.11 0.45 0.45
CA GLY A 423 -24.14 -0.45 1.06
C GLY A 423 -23.30 -1.15 0.00
N ALA A 424 -22.00 -1.28 0.20
CA ALA A 424 -21.12 -1.98 -0.73
C ALA A 424 -19.98 -2.72 -0.02
N TYR A 425 -19.68 -3.93 -0.50
CA TYR A 425 -18.53 -4.73 -0.09
C TYR A 425 -17.46 -4.66 -1.17
N ARG A 426 -16.23 -4.42 -0.78
CA ARG A 426 -15.07 -4.35 -1.68
C ARG A 426 -13.97 -5.24 -1.16
N ALA A 427 -13.28 -5.93 -2.06
CA ALA A 427 -12.08 -6.69 -1.71
C ALA A 427 -11.03 -6.50 -2.80
N ASN A 428 -9.77 -6.38 -2.39
CA ASN A 428 -8.63 -6.31 -3.27
C ASN A 428 -7.54 -7.26 -2.75
N LEU A 429 -7.18 -8.25 -3.56
CA LEU A 429 -6.13 -9.21 -3.27
C LEU A 429 -5.00 -8.99 -4.26
N ILE A 430 -3.80 -8.74 -3.77
CA ILE A 430 -2.59 -8.58 -4.58
C ILE A 430 -1.58 -9.63 -4.14
N GLN A 431 -0.98 -10.29 -5.13
CA GLN A 431 0.11 -11.26 -4.94
C GLN A 431 1.34 -10.82 -5.75
N TRP A 432 2.50 -10.88 -5.14
CA TRP A 432 3.79 -10.78 -5.82
C TRP A 432 4.59 -12.05 -5.55
N ARG A 433 5.06 -12.67 -6.62
CA ARG A 433 5.91 -13.85 -6.55
C ARG A 433 7.15 -13.63 -7.40
N ASN A 434 8.29 -13.80 -6.81
CA ASN A 434 9.59 -13.72 -7.48
C ASN A 434 10.18 -15.12 -7.65
N GLY A 435 10.95 -15.32 -8.71
CA GLY A 435 11.63 -16.59 -8.95
C GLY A 435 12.74 -16.43 -9.96
N GLN A 436 13.40 -17.55 -10.25
CA GLN A 436 14.41 -17.65 -11.30
C GLN A 436 14.11 -18.87 -12.17
N LEU A 437 14.24 -18.72 -13.48
CA LEU A 437 14.12 -19.79 -14.45
C LEU A 437 15.37 -19.74 -15.35
N TYR A 438 16.17 -20.82 -15.36
CA TYR A 438 17.47 -20.87 -16.05
C TYR A 438 18.39 -19.68 -15.73
N GLY A 439 18.42 -19.28 -14.45
CA GLY A 439 19.21 -18.14 -14.01
C GLY A 439 18.61 -16.75 -14.31
N GLN A 440 17.53 -16.69 -15.10
CA GLN A 440 16.84 -15.45 -15.45
C GLN A 440 15.80 -15.13 -14.36
N PRO A 441 15.86 -13.94 -13.70
CA PRO A 441 14.87 -13.54 -12.73
C PRO A 441 13.51 -13.24 -13.40
N TRP A 442 12.44 -13.55 -12.70
CA TRP A 442 11.09 -13.18 -13.09
C TRP A 442 10.28 -12.72 -11.87
N GLN A 443 9.29 -11.89 -12.12
CA GLN A 443 8.32 -11.45 -11.12
C GLN A 443 6.92 -11.59 -11.70
N TRP A 444 6.06 -12.30 -10.98
CA TRP A 444 4.64 -12.42 -11.27
C TRP A 444 3.85 -11.53 -10.31
N GLN A 445 2.99 -10.68 -10.88
CA GLN A 445 2.03 -9.89 -10.13
C GLN A 445 0.63 -10.30 -10.53
N SER A 446 -0.21 -10.65 -9.56
CA SER A 446 -1.63 -10.96 -9.74
C SER A 446 -2.45 -10.05 -8.83
N GLN A 447 -3.49 -9.44 -9.38
CA GLN A 447 -4.41 -8.57 -8.63
C GLN A 447 -5.85 -8.96 -8.95
N LEU A 448 -6.62 -9.26 -7.91
CA LEU A 448 -8.05 -9.52 -7.98
C LEU A 448 -8.79 -8.41 -7.21
N THR A 449 -9.64 -7.67 -7.92
CA THR A 449 -10.51 -6.65 -7.34
C THR A 449 -11.96 -7.11 -7.46
N LEU A 450 -12.68 -7.09 -6.36
CA LEU A 450 -14.07 -7.50 -6.24
C LEU A 450 -14.91 -6.37 -5.69
N GLN A 451 -16.12 -6.21 -6.20
CA GLN A 451 -17.14 -5.34 -5.62
C GLN A 451 -18.51 -5.99 -5.69
N TYR A 452 -19.26 -5.88 -4.62
CA TYR A 452 -20.66 -6.29 -4.54
C TYR A 452 -21.47 -5.23 -3.81
N SER A 453 -22.55 -4.77 -4.44
CA SER A 453 -23.56 -3.93 -3.80
C SER A 453 -24.96 -4.46 -4.15
N PRO A 454 -25.85 -4.62 -3.16
CA PRO A 454 -27.27 -4.90 -3.41
C PRO A 454 -27.99 -3.66 -3.95
N ASP A 455 -27.41 -2.47 -3.75
CA ASP A 455 -28.00 -1.20 -4.15
C ASP A 455 -27.47 -0.72 -5.50
N PRO A 456 -28.29 0.00 -6.29
CA PRO A 456 -27.80 0.73 -7.46
C PRO A 456 -26.84 1.84 -7.01
N LEU A 457 -25.59 1.76 -7.43
CA LEU A 457 -24.54 2.70 -7.03
C LEU A 457 -24.52 3.94 -7.95
N PRO A 458 -24.25 5.15 -7.41
CA PRO A 458 -23.81 6.28 -8.19
C PRO A 458 -22.59 5.91 -9.05
N ALA A 459 -22.47 6.48 -10.25
CA ALA A 459 -21.38 6.15 -11.18
C ALA A 459 -19.99 6.20 -10.52
N ILE A 460 -19.76 7.21 -9.67
CA ILE A 460 -18.50 7.43 -8.95
C ILE A 460 -18.14 6.32 -7.94
N GLU A 461 -19.09 5.46 -7.56
CA GLU A 461 -18.90 4.35 -6.61
C GLU A 461 -18.86 2.98 -7.30
N GLN A 462 -19.08 2.92 -8.62
CA GLN A 462 -19.08 1.68 -9.38
C GLN A 462 -17.66 1.17 -9.60
N LEU A 463 -17.52 -0.14 -9.73
CA LEU A 463 -16.28 -0.78 -10.17
C LEU A 463 -16.12 -0.57 -11.68
N LEU A 464 -15.00 0.04 -12.10
CA LEU A 464 -14.63 0.15 -13.51
C LEU A 464 -14.03 -1.18 -13.97
N GLY A 465 -14.60 -1.76 -15.04
CA GLY A 465 -14.12 -3.00 -15.65
C GLY A 465 -13.09 -2.78 -16.75
N THR A 466 -13.12 -1.63 -17.40
CA THR A 466 -12.26 -1.26 -18.54
C THR A 466 -11.33 -0.11 -18.18
N ASP A 467 -10.12 -0.14 -18.55
CA ASP A 467 -9.08 0.90 -18.54
C ASP A 467 -7.70 0.24 -18.41
N ASP A 468 -6.62 1.00 -18.59
CA ASP A 468 -5.25 0.56 -18.29
C ASP A 468 -5.08 0.03 -16.85
N SER A 469 -5.90 0.51 -15.96
CA SER A 469 -5.92 0.14 -14.55
C SER A 469 -6.95 -0.95 -14.17
N ALA A 470 -7.77 -1.40 -15.12
CA ALA A 470 -8.70 -2.52 -14.97
C ALA A 470 -8.38 -3.60 -16.02
N VAL A 471 -9.30 -4.00 -16.88
CA VAL A 471 -8.99 -4.90 -18.00
C VAL A 471 -8.38 -4.07 -19.13
N ARG A 472 -7.13 -4.37 -19.48
CA ARG A 472 -6.37 -3.65 -20.51
C ARG A 472 -6.91 -3.88 -21.91
N GLY A 473 -6.63 -2.93 -22.81
CA GLY A 473 -7.02 -3.03 -24.22
C GLY A 473 -8.36 -2.41 -24.59
N TYR A 474 -9.09 -1.87 -23.61
CA TYR A 474 -10.26 -1.02 -23.82
C TYR A 474 -9.90 0.40 -23.44
N ARG A 475 -9.98 1.32 -24.38
CA ARG A 475 -9.58 2.71 -24.17
C ARG A 475 -10.75 3.68 -24.24
N ASP A 476 -11.58 3.52 -25.25
CA ASP A 476 -12.68 4.44 -25.54
C ASP A 476 -14.02 3.84 -25.10
N ASN A 477 -14.16 2.48 -25.12
CA ASN A 477 -15.30 1.79 -24.50
C ASN A 477 -15.13 1.69 -22.98
N SER A 478 -16.19 1.95 -22.25
CA SER A 478 -16.20 1.88 -20.80
C SER A 478 -17.30 0.95 -20.27
N ALA A 479 -16.94 0.05 -19.37
CA ALA A 479 -17.86 -0.78 -18.61
C ALA A 479 -17.63 -0.57 -17.12
N SER A 480 -18.68 -0.30 -16.38
CA SER A 480 -18.66 -0.21 -14.92
C SER A 480 -19.91 -0.83 -14.31
N GLY A 481 -19.85 -1.14 -13.03
CA GLY A 481 -21.00 -1.77 -12.38
C GLY A 481 -20.96 -1.70 -10.86
N ALA A 482 -22.13 -1.90 -10.25
CA ALA A 482 -22.29 -2.06 -8.81
C ALA A 482 -21.75 -3.42 -8.32
N ILE A 483 -21.75 -4.41 -9.21
CA ILE A 483 -21.27 -5.77 -8.95
C ILE A 483 -20.23 -6.10 -10.00
N GLY A 484 -19.08 -6.64 -9.58
CA GLY A 484 -18.06 -7.05 -10.54
C GLY A 484 -16.80 -7.63 -9.94
N ALA A 485 -15.98 -8.17 -10.84
CA ALA A 485 -14.66 -8.72 -10.57
C ALA A 485 -13.70 -8.33 -11.70
N VAL A 486 -12.49 -7.93 -11.35
CA VAL A 486 -11.39 -7.68 -12.29
C VAL A 486 -10.17 -8.44 -11.79
N TRP A 487 -9.65 -9.32 -12.61
CA TRP A 487 -8.45 -10.11 -12.33
C TRP A 487 -7.36 -9.78 -13.34
N ARG A 488 -6.29 -9.17 -12.85
CA ARG A 488 -5.14 -8.73 -13.64
C ARG A 488 -3.92 -9.58 -13.33
N ASN A 489 -3.21 -9.96 -14.35
CA ASN A 489 -1.97 -10.70 -14.22
C ASN A 489 -0.88 -10.07 -15.08
N THR A 490 0.33 -9.95 -14.53
CA THR A 490 1.47 -9.42 -15.26
C THR A 490 2.73 -10.19 -14.87
N LEU A 491 3.44 -10.69 -15.86
CA LEU A 491 4.76 -11.29 -15.73
C LEU A 491 5.81 -10.29 -16.18
N TYR A 492 6.76 -9.98 -15.32
CA TYR A 492 7.92 -9.15 -15.58
C TYR A 492 9.16 -10.04 -15.66
N VAL A 493 10.04 -9.77 -16.62
CA VAL A 493 11.28 -10.52 -16.83
C VAL A 493 12.46 -9.54 -16.92
N PRO A 494 13.01 -9.06 -15.77
CA PRO A 494 14.15 -8.15 -15.79
C PRO A 494 15.35 -8.81 -16.50
N LEU A 495 15.79 -8.27 -17.61
CA LEU A 495 16.89 -8.84 -18.37
C LEU A 495 18.23 -8.55 -17.68
N ARG A 496 19.08 -9.58 -17.60
CA ARG A 496 20.47 -9.40 -17.20
C ARG A 496 21.26 -8.91 -18.43
N ASN A 497 21.83 -7.75 -18.34
CA ASN A 497 22.67 -7.16 -19.38
C ASN A 497 23.76 -6.30 -18.75
N ASP A 498 24.84 -6.05 -19.47
CA ASP A 498 25.97 -5.20 -19.07
C ASP A 498 25.74 -3.72 -19.45
N LEU A 499 24.57 -3.37 -19.95
CA LEU A 499 24.24 -2.01 -20.33
C LEU A 499 23.90 -1.17 -19.09
N PRO A 500 24.16 0.14 -19.11
CA PRO A 500 23.76 1.04 -18.03
C PRO A 500 22.23 1.23 -17.95
N ILE A 501 21.47 0.52 -18.77
CA ILE A 501 20.00 0.59 -18.87
C ILE A 501 19.41 -0.72 -18.36
N ARG A 502 18.53 -0.63 -17.38
CA ARG A 502 17.73 -1.78 -16.94
C ARG A 502 16.56 -1.97 -17.91
N ILE A 503 16.46 -3.15 -18.47
CA ILE A 503 15.42 -3.53 -19.45
C ILE A 503 14.52 -4.57 -18.82
N THR A 504 13.22 -4.29 -18.74
CA THR A 504 12.23 -5.21 -18.13
C THR A 504 11.04 -5.38 -19.08
N PRO A 505 11.07 -6.41 -19.96
CA PRO A 505 9.89 -6.84 -20.69
C PRO A 505 8.78 -7.31 -19.73
N ARG A 506 7.53 -7.10 -20.16
CA ARG A 506 6.36 -7.57 -19.42
C ARG A 506 5.26 -8.07 -20.36
N ILE A 507 4.53 -9.07 -19.92
CA ILE A 507 3.32 -9.55 -20.59
C ILE A 507 2.20 -9.61 -19.59
N GLY A 508 0.99 -9.32 -20.03
CA GLY A 508 -0.19 -9.29 -19.18
C GLY A 508 -1.40 -9.97 -19.80
N LEU A 509 -2.21 -10.59 -18.95
CA LEU A 509 -3.49 -11.19 -19.30
C LEU A 509 -4.51 -10.86 -18.22
N ASP A 510 -5.60 -10.22 -18.63
CA ASP A 510 -6.63 -9.73 -17.72
C ASP A 510 -8.00 -10.31 -18.08
N ASN A 511 -8.80 -10.55 -17.05
CA ASN A 511 -10.19 -10.94 -17.16
C ASN A 511 -11.05 -10.06 -16.24
N GLY A 512 -12.24 -9.72 -16.69
CA GLY A 512 -13.18 -8.92 -15.92
C GLY A 512 -14.62 -9.30 -16.21
N TRP A 513 -15.46 -9.00 -15.24
CA TRP A 513 -16.90 -9.10 -15.36
C TRP A 513 -17.53 -7.99 -14.52
N VAL A 514 -18.41 -7.22 -15.12
CA VAL A 514 -19.13 -6.14 -14.42
C VAL A 514 -20.61 -6.18 -14.75
N LYS A 515 -21.43 -5.75 -13.81
CA LYS A 515 -22.87 -5.75 -13.88
C LYS A 515 -23.41 -4.48 -13.20
N SER A 516 -24.28 -3.73 -13.90
CA SER A 516 -24.78 -2.45 -13.42
C SER A 516 -25.65 -2.56 -12.16
N GLY A 517 -26.32 -3.69 -11.93
CA GLY A 517 -27.15 -3.93 -10.75
C GLY A 517 -27.78 -5.30 -10.75
N TYR A 518 -28.57 -5.62 -9.74
CA TYR A 518 -29.28 -6.88 -9.64
C TYR A 518 -30.27 -7.03 -10.81
N GLY A 519 -30.27 -8.17 -11.48
CA GLY A 519 -31.14 -8.41 -12.67
C GLY A 519 -30.60 -7.88 -14.01
N ALA A 520 -29.58 -7.01 -14.02
CA ALA A 520 -28.96 -6.55 -15.25
C ALA A 520 -28.10 -7.66 -15.91
N ALA A 521 -27.93 -7.60 -17.23
CA ALA A 521 -26.98 -8.47 -17.92
C ALA A 521 -25.54 -8.09 -17.57
N GLY A 522 -24.70 -9.08 -17.28
CA GLY A 522 -23.27 -8.85 -17.03
C GLY A 522 -22.48 -8.74 -18.34
N GLN A 523 -21.46 -7.89 -18.33
CA GLN A 523 -20.48 -7.74 -19.42
C GLN A 523 -19.20 -8.47 -19.06
N ARG A 524 -18.73 -9.37 -19.93
CA ARG A 524 -17.46 -10.08 -19.79
C ARG A 524 -16.39 -9.37 -20.60
N LEU A 525 -15.24 -9.18 -19.99
CA LEU A 525 -14.11 -8.43 -20.50
C LEU A 525 -12.86 -9.31 -20.44
N SER A 526 -12.04 -9.29 -21.47
CA SER A 526 -10.70 -9.88 -21.44
C SER A 526 -9.76 -9.07 -22.31
N GLY A 527 -8.51 -8.97 -21.84
CA GLY A 527 -7.49 -8.19 -22.50
C GLY A 527 -6.10 -8.77 -22.32
N ALA A 528 -5.23 -8.49 -23.26
CA ALA A 528 -3.82 -8.86 -23.21
C ALA A 528 -2.94 -7.62 -23.43
N SER A 529 -1.73 -7.68 -22.89
CA SER A 529 -0.71 -6.65 -23.10
C SER A 529 0.68 -7.24 -23.25
N ALA A 530 1.52 -6.53 -24.00
CA ALA A 530 2.95 -6.74 -24.04
C ALA A 530 3.63 -5.38 -23.88
N GLY A 531 4.61 -5.28 -23.02
CA GLY A 531 5.23 -4.00 -22.69
C GLY A 531 6.71 -4.11 -22.38
N LEU A 532 7.34 -2.97 -22.31
CA LEU A 532 8.76 -2.80 -22.04
C LEU A 532 8.96 -1.63 -21.09
N ASN A 533 9.66 -1.85 -19.99
CA ASN A 533 10.14 -0.80 -19.11
C ASN A 533 11.66 -0.65 -19.33
N LEU A 534 12.10 0.56 -19.60
CA LEU A 534 13.50 0.95 -19.73
C LEU A 534 13.81 1.97 -18.63
N ARG A 535 14.80 1.68 -17.80
CA ARG A 535 15.24 2.61 -16.75
C ARG A 535 16.73 2.89 -16.88
N TRP A 536 17.05 4.17 -16.97
CA TRP A 536 18.41 4.69 -17.00
C TRP A 536 18.56 5.82 -15.98
N LYS A 537 19.25 5.53 -14.88
CA LYS A 537 19.32 6.45 -13.73
C LYS A 537 17.90 6.88 -13.31
N ASP A 538 17.64 8.18 -13.32
CA ASP A 538 16.37 8.81 -12.90
C ASP A 538 15.31 8.84 -14.01
N LEU A 539 15.70 8.45 -15.25
CA LEU A 539 14.81 8.42 -16.40
C LEU A 539 14.21 7.04 -16.58
N GLN A 540 12.89 6.99 -16.75
CA GLN A 540 12.14 5.76 -17.04
C GLN A 540 11.23 5.96 -18.24
N LEU A 541 11.26 4.99 -19.16
CA LEU A 541 10.34 4.91 -20.30
C LEU A 541 9.55 3.60 -20.21
N ASP A 542 8.23 3.71 -20.14
CA ASP A 542 7.29 2.62 -20.22
C ASP A 542 6.57 2.63 -21.55
N LEU A 543 6.58 1.49 -22.23
CA LEU A 543 5.87 1.26 -23.48
C LEU A 543 4.97 0.05 -23.32
N ASP A 544 3.69 0.14 -23.71
CA ASP A 544 2.75 -0.97 -23.68
C ASP A 544 1.92 -1.02 -24.96
N TYR A 545 1.84 -2.21 -25.52
CA TYR A 545 0.86 -2.58 -26.51
C TYR A 545 -0.24 -3.37 -25.83
N GLN A 546 -1.50 -2.94 -26.02
CA GLN A 546 -2.65 -3.57 -25.38
C GLN A 546 -3.72 -3.88 -26.42
N ARG A 547 -4.41 -5.00 -26.20
CA ARG A 547 -5.49 -5.47 -27.05
C ARG A 547 -6.60 -6.09 -26.22
N HIS A 548 -7.86 -5.70 -26.48
CA HIS A 548 -9.01 -6.43 -25.99
C HIS A 548 -9.12 -7.79 -26.72
N LEU A 549 -9.49 -8.82 -25.98
CA LEU A 549 -9.70 -10.18 -26.50
C LEU A 549 -11.18 -10.50 -26.69
N THR A 550 -12.07 -9.77 -26.03
CA THR A 550 -13.54 -9.89 -26.16
C THR A 550 -14.15 -8.52 -26.47
N ILE A 551 -15.28 -8.53 -27.20
CA ILE A 551 -16.07 -7.34 -27.47
C ILE A 551 -17.47 -7.56 -26.90
N PRO A 552 -17.79 -6.97 -25.71
CA PRO A 552 -19.12 -7.06 -25.13
C PRO A 552 -20.20 -6.46 -26.04
N LYS A 553 -21.43 -6.88 -25.85
CA LYS A 553 -22.57 -6.28 -26.57
C LYS A 553 -22.64 -4.77 -26.30
N GLY A 554 -22.76 -3.98 -27.38
CA GLY A 554 -22.84 -2.53 -27.30
C GLY A 554 -21.49 -1.81 -27.33
N PHE A 555 -20.38 -2.55 -27.37
CA PHE A 555 -19.06 -1.95 -27.59
C PHE A 555 -18.76 -1.86 -29.08
N SER A 556 -18.10 -0.77 -29.47
CA SER A 556 -17.49 -0.63 -30.78
C SER A 556 -16.14 -1.36 -30.81
N GLN A 557 -15.73 -1.77 -31.99
CA GLN A 557 -14.40 -2.31 -32.21
C GLN A 557 -13.37 -1.18 -32.07
N GLU A 558 -12.45 -1.33 -31.14
CA GLU A 558 -11.36 -0.38 -30.92
C GLU A 558 -10.08 -0.83 -31.64
N PRO A 559 -9.28 0.12 -32.14
CA PRO A 559 -7.93 -0.20 -32.60
C PRO A 559 -7.05 -0.64 -31.44
N HIS A 560 -5.91 -1.26 -31.76
CA HIS A 560 -4.91 -1.59 -30.76
C HIS A 560 -4.43 -0.35 -30.00
N VAL A 561 -4.23 -0.49 -28.70
CA VAL A 561 -3.83 0.62 -27.83
C VAL A 561 -2.32 0.60 -27.62
N TRP A 562 -1.66 1.69 -28.00
CA TRP A 562 -0.26 1.93 -27.66
C TRP A 562 -0.21 2.98 -26.55
N LEU A 563 0.39 2.59 -25.42
CA LEU A 563 0.63 3.48 -24.30
C LEU A 563 2.12 3.75 -24.16
N ALA A 564 2.45 5.00 -23.88
CA ALA A 564 3.82 5.44 -23.61
C ALA A 564 3.81 6.37 -22.40
N ARG A 565 4.77 6.20 -21.51
CA ARG A 565 5.03 7.10 -20.39
C ARG A 565 6.52 7.33 -20.27
N LEU A 566 6.94 8.57 -20.28
CA LEU A 566 8.28 9.01 -19.95
C LEU A 566 8.24 9.70 -18.59
N SER A 567 9.05 9.26 -17.64
CA SER A 567 9.12 9.87 -16.31
C SER A 567 10.56 10.11 -15.87
N VAL A 568 10.72 11.16 -15.06
CA VAL A 568 11.99 11.53 -14.41
C VAL A 568 11.70 11.70 -12.93
N GLN A 569 12.51 11.08 -12.10
CA GLN A 569 12.49 11.24 -10.63
C GLN A 569 13.76 11.96 -10.20
N ILE A 570 13.58 13.05 -9.43
CA ILE A 570 14.67 13.89 -8.91
C ILE A 570 14.59 13.92 -7.39
#